data_2899ea4517d962a224a0b99c7bcad659
#
_entry.id   2899ea4517d962a224a0b99c7bcad659
#
_cell.length_a   1.000
_cell.length_b   1.000
_cell.length_c   1.000
_cell.angle_alpha   90.00
_cell.angle_beta   90.00
_cell.angle_gamma   90.00
#
_symmetry.space_group_name_H-M   'P 1'
#
loop_
_entity.id
_entity.type
_entity.pdbx_description
1 polymer ?
#
loop_
_entity_poly.entity_id
_entity_poly.type
_entity_poly.pdbx_seq_one_letter_code
_entity_poly.pdbx_strand_id
1 'polypeptide(L)'
;MKSLFNENLHKLLLTLPVSGVLIFTILPLIFMISMAFTNYSKVDSHLVLFDWVGLENFKQIFDSGSMIGQSFWSVFGWTIVWAIFATFLNYIFGILVALLINRKGTKFKAFWRFIFILSIAIPQFVSLLIVRSMLAQDGIVNVVLKNAGWITKSLPFFTNATWARITVIVVNLWIGIPYTLSLIHI
;
A
#
# COMPACT_ATOMS: atom_id res chain seq x y z
N MET A 1 -12.93 46.71 -13.82
CA MET A 1 -11.61 46.15 -13.54
C MET A 1 -11.60 45.09 -12.41
N LYS A 2 -12.33 45.27 -11.30
CA LYS A 2 -12.40 44.28 -10.18
C LYS A 2 -13.12 42.97 -10.54
N SER A 3 -14.10 42.90 -11.48
CA SER A 3 -14.84 41.71 -11.81
C SER A 3 -14.02 40.70 -12.66
N LEU A 4 -13.24 41.19 -13.61
CA LEU A 4 -12.42 40.35 -14.49
C LEU A 4 -11.26 39.67 -13.75
N PHE A 5 -10.75 40.30 -12.68
CA PHE A 5 -9.72 39.70 -11.83
C PHE A 5 -10.31 38.54 -10.98
N ASN A 6 -11.57 38.65 -10.58
CA ASN A 6 -12.22 37.64 -9.75
C ASN A 6 -12.66 36.42 -10.58
N GLU A 7 -13.05 36.58 -11.85
CA GLU A 7 -13.46 35.47 -12.73
C GLU A 7 -12.29 34.60 -13.23
N ASN A 8 -11.08 35.13 -13.29
CA ASN A 8 -9.92 34.39 -13.74
C ASN A 8 -8.98 33.95 -12.60
N LEU A 9 -9.15 34.49 -11.40
CA LEU A 9 -8.29 34.20 -10.27
C LEU A 9 -8.29 32.69 -9.93
N HIS A 10 -9.47 32.05 -9.94
CA HIS A 10 -9.57 30.62 -9.70
C HIS A 10 -8.87 29.77 -10.79
N LYS A 11 -8.91 30.22 -12.06
CA LYS A 11 -8.18 29.56 -13.15
C LYS A 11 -6.68 29.70 -12.97
N LEU A 12 -6.21 30.88 -12.60
CA LEU A 12 -4.79 31.13 -12.30
C LEU A 12 -4.30 30.29 -11.12
N LEU A 13 -5.09 30.23 -10.04
CA LEU A 13 -4.75 29.42 -8.86
C LEU A 13 -4.75 27.93 -9.14
N LEU A 14 -5.62 27.45 -10.06
CA LEU A 14 -5.65 26.05 -10.46
C LEU A 14 -4.56 25.69 -11.46
N THR A 15 -4.01 26.66 -12.19
CA THR A 15 -2.97 26.37 -13.21
C THR A 15 -1.75 25.69 -12.62
N LEU A 16 -1.27 26.13 -11.44
CA LEU A 16 -0.10 25.55 -10.80
C LEU A 16 -0.32 24.08 -10.34
N PRO A 17 -1.39 23.74 -9.60
CA PRO A 17 -1.67 22.34 -9.24
C PRO A 17 -1.92 21.47 -10.48
N VAL A 18 -2.68 21.95 -11.46
CA VAL A 18 -2.98 21.20 -12.70
C VAL A 18 -1.71 20.95 -13.49
N SER A 19 -0.86 21.97 -13.69
CA SER A 19 0.42 21.78 -14.38
C SER A 19 1.34 20.81 -13.61
N GLY A 20 1.33 20.86 -12.28
CA GLY A 20 2.03 19.88 -11.46
C GLY A 20 1.56 18.44 -11.71
N VAL A 21 0.25 18.21 -11.74
CA VAL A 21 -0.32 16.90 -12.06
C VAL A 21 0.03 16.46 -13.49
N LEU A 22 -0.05 17.37 -14.47
CA LEU A 22 0.30 17.04 -15.86
C LEU A 22 1.77 16.64 -15.99
N ILE A 23 2.68 17.40 -15.38
CA ILE A 23 4.13 17.17 -15.52
C ILE A 23 4.60 15.99 -14.67
N PHE A 24 4.15 15.88 -13.40
CA PHE A 24 4.70 14.89 -12.47
C PHE A 24 3.88 13.60 -12.36
N THR A 25 2.68 13.57 -12.92
CA THR A 25 1.83 12.37 -12.89
C THR A 25 1.50 11.89 -14.30
N ILE A 26 0.90 12.72 -15.14
CA ILE A 26 0.41 12.30 -16.45
C ILE A 26 1.57 12.01 -17.41
N LEU A 27 2.57 12.87 -17.48
CA LEU A 27 3.71 12.69 -18.38
C LEU A 27 4.51 11.42 -18.04
N PRO A 28 4.92 11.14 -16.78
CA PRO A 28 5.54 9.87 -16.43
C PRO A 28 4.65 8.65 -16.68
N LEU A 29 3.32 8.78 -16.50
CA LEU A 29 2.38 7.69 -16.79
C LEU A 29 2.36 7.36 -18.30
N ILE A 30 2.29 8.37 -19.16
CA ILE A 30 2.36 8.17 -20.61
C ILE A 30 3.70 7.55 -21.00
N PHE A 31 4.79 8.03 -20.41
CA PHE A 31 6.12 7.46 -20.65
C PHE A 31 6.18 5.99 -20.24
N MET A 32 5.69 5.64 -19.04
CA MET A 32 5.63 4.27 -18.55
C MET A 32 4.81 3.36 -19.47
N ILE A 33 3.63 3.83 -19.94
CA ILE A 33 2.81 3.08 -20.89
C ILE A 33 3.56 2.88 -22.21
N SER A 34 4.21 3.92 -22.72
CA SER A 34 5.00 3.84 -23.96
C SER A 34 6.14 2.84 -23.83
N MET A 35 6.81 2.82 -22.68
CA MET A 35 7.87 1.85 -22.36
C MET A 35 7.41 0.40 -22.46
N ALA A 36 6.15 0.11 -22.12
CA ALA A 36 5.62 -1.25 -22.19
C ALA A 36 5.59 -1.84 -23.61
N PHE A 37 5.64 -0.98 -24.64
CA PHE A 37 5.68 -1.37 -26.06
C PHE A 37 7.08 -1.34 -26.66
N THR A 38 8.11 -1.07 -25.86
CA THR A 38 9.49 -0.97 -26.29
C THR A 38 10.36 -2.03 -25.63
N ASN A 39 11.49 -2.35 -26.26
CA ASN A 39 12.53 -3.16 -25.65
C ASN A 39 13.54 -2.22 -24.96
N TYR A 40 13.42 -2.12 -23.62
CA TYR A 40 14.39 -1.41 -22.79
C TYR A 40 15.45 -2.40 -22.34
N SER A 41 16.54 -2.51 -23.09
CA SER A 41 17.65 -3.39 -22.73
C SER A 41 18.93 -2.60 -22.51
N LYS A 42 19.73 -3.05 -21.52
CA LYS A 42 21.11 -2.63 -21.36
C LYS A 42 21.98 -3.56 -22.18
N VAL A 43 22.61 -3.05 -23.23
CA VAL A 43 23.64 -3.77 -23.97
C VAL A 43 24.96 -3.08 -23.70
N ASP A 44 25.96 -3.81 -23.23
CA ASP A 44 27.35 -3.35 -22.99
C ASP A 44 27.46 -2.04 -22.22
N SER A 45 26.73 -1.88 -21.14
CA SER A 45 26.70 -0.66 -20.29
C SER A 45 26.15 0.60 -20.95
N HIS A 46 25.69 0.55 -22.19
CA HIS A 46 25.01 1.66 -22.85
C HIS A 46 23.49 1.42 -22.82
N LEU A 47 22.74 2.50 -22.61
CA LEU A 47 21.29 2.53 -22.82
C LEU A 47 21.05 2.47 -24.34
N VAL A 48 20.53 1.34 -24.82
CA VAL A 48 20.05 1.26 -26.20
C VAL A 48 18.76 2.08 -26.30
N LEU A 49 18.62 2.89 -27.34
CA LEU A 49 17.39 3.61 -27.65
C LEU A 49 16.24 2.61 -27.75
N PHE A 50 15.09 3.01 -27.29
CA PHE A 50 13.88 2.21 -27.23
C PHE A 50 13.46 1.71 -28.60
N ASP A 51 13.69 0.42 -28.90
CA ASP A 51 13.16 -0.21 -30.09
C ASP A 51 11.70 -0.60 -29.84
N TRP A 52 10.83 -0.28 -30.79
CA TRP A 52 9.42 -0.61 -30.71
C TRP A 52 9.20 -2.10 -30.98
N VAL A 53 8.75 -2.82 -29.97
CA VAL A 53 8.48 -4.29 -30.05
C VAL A 53 6.98 -4.60 -30.06
N GLY A 54 6.12 -3.61 -30.06
CA GLY A 54 4.68 -3.79 -30.08
C GLY A 54 4.18 -4.55 -28.83
N LEU A 55 3.49 -5.66 -29.02
CA LEU A 55 2.87 -6.44 -27.93
C LEU A 55 3.75 -7.61 -27.43
N GLU A 56 5.01 -7.67 -27.79
CA GLU A 56 5.88 -8.81 -27.45
C GLU A 56 6.05 -8.98 -25.93
N ASN A 57 6.21 -7.87 -25.19
CA ASN A 57 6.29 -7.89 -23.73
C ASN A 57 5.01 -8.45 -23.11
N PHE A 58 3.85 -8.14 -23.69
CA PHE A 58 2.57 -8.66 -23.20
C PHE A 58 2.41 -10.16 -23.51
N LYS A 59 2.86 -10.63 -24.66
CA LYS A 59 2.86 -12.06 -24.98
C LYS A 59 3.68 -12.86 -23.96
N GLN A 60 4.85 -12.35 -23.57
CA GLN A 60 5.69 -12.97 -22.54
C GLN A 60 5.00 -13.05 -21.17
N ILE A 61 4.21 -12.03 -20.80
CA ILE A 61 3.43 -12.01 -19.55
C ILE A 61 2.32 -13.09 -19.59
N PHE A 62 1.65 -13.25 -20.73
CA PHE A 62 0.56 -14.22 -20.88
C PHE A 62 1.04 -15.64 -21.19
N ASP A 63 2.29 -15.82 -21.57
CA ASP A 63 2.90 -17.13 -21.77
C ASP A 63 3.24 -17.77 -20.41
N SER A 64 2.39 -18.70 -19.95
CA SER A 64 2.60 -19.45 -18.71
C SER A 64 3.83 -20.38 -18.73
N GLY A 65 4.42 -20.64 -19.89
CA GLY A 65 5.67 -21.37 -20.04
C GLY A 65 6.90 -20.51 -19.77
N SER A 66 6.78 -19.18 -19.88
CA SER A 66 7.86 -18.24 -19.61
C SER A 66 8.06 -18.01 -18.11
N MET A 67 9.30 -17.73 -17.68
CA MET A 67 9.61 -17.38 -16.29
C MET A 67 8.90 -16.10 -15.87
N ILE A 68 8.76 -15.14 -16.80
CA ILE A 68 8.07 -13.87 -16.59
C ILE A 68 6.57 -14.10 -16.36
N GLY A 69 5.93 -14.92 -17.21
CA GLY A 69 4.51 -15.25 -17.08
C GLY A 69 4.21 -15.99 -15.78
N GLN A 70 5.00 -17.00 -15.41
CA GLN A 70 4.83 -17.71 -14.14
C GLN A 70 4.93 -16.77 -12.94
N SER A 71 5.92 -15.87 -12.93
CA SER A 71 6.11 -14.89 -11.87
C SER A 71 4.93 -13.92 -11.82
N PHE A 72 4.47 -13.40 -12.97
CA PHE A 72 3.35 -12.49 -13.07
C PHE A 72 2.06 -13.11 -12.50
N TRP A 73 1.70 -14.31 -12.97
CA TRP A 73 0.45 -14.94 -12.51
C TRP A 73 0.48 -15.33 -11.03
N SER A 74 1.65 -15.71 -10.51
CA SER A 74 1.84 -15.96 -9.08
C SER A 74 1.61 -14.69 -8.25
N VAL A 75 2.22 -13.58 -8.65
CA VAL A 75 2.07 -12.28 -7.96
C VAL A 75 0.67 -11.74 -8.13
N PHE A 76 0.09 -11.82 -9.33
CA PHE A 76 -1.27 -11.36 -9.61
C PHE A 76 -2.30 -12.10 -8.76
N GLY A 77 -2.22 -13.43 -8.71
CA GLY A 77 -3.10 -14.25 -7.87
C GLY A 77 -3.00 -13.86 -6.39
N TRP A 78 -1.78 -13.68 -5.89
CA TRP A 78 -1.57 -13.20 -4.53
C TRP A 78 -2.15 -11.79 -4.31
N THR A 79 -1.99 -10.89 -5.26
CA THR A 79 -2.52 -9.51 -5.18
C THR A 79 -4.03 -9.51 -5.06
N ILE A 80 -4.74 -10.36 -5.80
CA ILE A 80 -6.21 -10.52 -5.70
C ILE A 80 -6.59 -11.01 -4.29
N VAL A 81 -5.93 -12.06 -3.81
CA VAL A 81 -6.17 -12.59 -2.46
C VAL A 81 -5.95 -11.51 -1.41
N TRP A 82 -4.81 -10.82 -1.48
CA TRP A 82 -4.50 -9.73 -0.56
C TRP A 82 -5.53 -8.58 -0.63
N ALA A 83 -5.93 -8.16 -1.81
CA ALA A 83 -6.92 -7.08 -1.99
C ALA A 83 -8.28 -7.43 -1.35
N ILE A 84 -8.73 -8.67 -1.53
CA ILE A 84 -9.98 -9.16 -0.91
C ILE A 84 -9.85 -9.11 0.61
N PHE A 85 -8.82 -9.73 1.18
CA PHE A 85 -8.64 -9.74 2.64
C PHE A 85 -8.41 -8.34 3.20
N ALA A 86 -7.55 -7.53 2.57
CA ALA A 86 -7.27 -6.17 3.00
C ALA A 86 -8.52 -5.29 3.01
N THR A 87 -9.38 -5.41 2.00
CA THR A 87 -10.60 -4.59 1.89
C THR A 87 -11.68 -5.07 2.84
N PHE A 88 -12.09 -6.34 2.72
CA PHE A 88 -13.23 -6.85 3.48
C PHE A 88 -12.96 -6.95 4.98
N LEU A 89 -11.77 -7.41 5.38
CA LEU A 89 -11.46 -7.50 6.80
C LEU A 89 -11.32 -6.11 7.43
N ASN A 90 -10.69 -5.14 6.77
CA ASN A 90 -10.64 -3.76 7.29
C ASN A 90 -12.05 -3.18 7.46
N TYR A 91 -12.93 -3.40 6.49
CA TYR A 91 -14.31 -2.93 6.56
C TYR A 91 -15.06 -3.58 7.73
N ILE A 92 -15.02 -4.91 7.83
CA ILE A 92 -15.69 -5.67 8.90
C ILE A 92 -15.17 -5.26 10.27
N PHE A 93 -13.85 -5.29 10.49
CA PHE A 93 -13.27 -4.92 11.77
C PHE A 93 -13.45 -3.44 12.08
N GLY A 94 -13.38 -2.55 11.10
CA GLY A 94 -13.68 -1.14 11.26
C GLY A 94 -15.10 -0.88 11.75
N ILE A 95 -16.10 -1.54 11.15
CA ILE A 95 -17.50 -1.48 11.61
C ILE A 95 -17.64 -2.06 13.03
N LEU A 96 -17.06 -3.22 13.30
CA LEU A 96 -17.14 -3.84 14.63
C LEU A 96 -16.57 -2.90 15.70
N VAL A 97 -15.40 -2.31 15.48
CA VAL A 97 -14.80 -1.35 16.40
C VAL A 97 -15.66 -0.10 16.53
N ALA A 98 -16.22 0.43 15.43
CA ALA A 98 -17.14 1.56 15.47
C ALA A 98 -18.37 1.29 16.31
N LEU A 99 -19.00 0.12 16.16
CA LEU A 99 -20.17 -0.29 16.93
C LEU A 99 -19.82 -0.47 18.42
N LEU A 100 -18.68 -1.07 18.72
CA LEU A 100 -18.20 -1.23 20.10
C LEU A 100 -17.96 0.11 20.80
N ILE A 101 -17.31 1.06 20.14
CA ILE A 101 -17.06 2.40 20.69
C ILE A 101 -18.38 3.14 20.92
N ASN A 102 -19.34 3.02 19.99
CA ASN A 102 -20.62 3.74 20.09
C ASN A 102 -21.66 3.07 21.00
N ARG A 103 -21.45 1.87 21.43
CA ARG A 103 -22.37 1.15 22.33
C ARG A 103 -22.68 2.00 23.57
N LYS A 104 -23.94 1.97 24.04
CA LYS A 104 -24.41 2.77 25.21
C LYS A 104 -23.59 2.54 26.49
N GLY A 105 -23.07 1.31 26.69
CA GLY A 105 -22.26 0.93 27.86
C GLY A 105 -20.77 1.31 27.77
N THR A 106 -20.27 1.76 26.63
CA THR A 106 -18.83 2.07 26.47
C THR A 106 -18.50 3.37 27.18
N LYS A 107 -17.60 3.29 28.17
CA LYS A 107 -17.05 4.45 28.89
C LYS A 107 -15.89 5.05 28.11
N PHE A 108 -15.64 6.35 28.30
CA PHE A 108 -14.51 7.07 27.68
C PHE A 108 -14.45 7.00 26.14
N LYS A 109 -15.57 7.13 25.46
CA LYS A 109 -15.66 7.07 23.99
C LYS A 109 -14.69 8.01 23.28
N ALA A 110 -14.56 9.26 23.79
CA ALA A 110 -13.64 10.24 23.25
C ALA A 110 -12.17 9.79 23.33
N PHE A 111 -11.79 9.15 24.43
CA PHE A 111 -10.44 8.62 24.59
C PHE A 111 -10.12 7.49 23.60
N TRP A 112 -11.05 6.55 23.40
CA TRP A 112 -10.86 5.49 22.39
C TRP A 112 -10.75 6.05 20.98
N ARG A 113 -11.62 7.02 20.62
CA ARG A 113 -11.52 7.70 19.32
C ARG A 113 -10.17 8.42 19.16
N PHE A 114 -9.71 9.10 20.20
CA PHE A 114 -8.42 9.79 20.17
C PHE A 114 -7.26 8.85 19.91
N ILE A 115 -7.23 7.64 20.52
CA ILE A 115 -6.17 6.65 20.27
C ILE A 115 -6.14 6.22 18.80
N PHE A 116 -7.30 5.97 18.19
CA PHE A 116 -7.37 5.60 16.77
C PHE A 116 -6.96 6.75 15.86
N ILE A 117 -7.37 7.97 16.15
CA ILE A 117 -6.96 9.16 15.39
C ILE A 117 -5.45 9.39 15.52
N LEU A 118 -4.87 9.20 16.70
CA LEU A 118 -3.43 9.31 16.92
C LEU A 118 -2.64 8.34 16.04
N SER A 119 -3.16 7.13 15.81
CA SER A 119 -2.53 6.15 14.90
C SER A 119 -2.46 6.65 13.46
N ILE A 120 -3.42 7.45 13.01
CA ILE A 120 -3.44 8.05 11.66
C ILE A 120 -2.45 9.23 11.57
N ALA A 121 -2.21 9.93 12.68
CA ALA A 121 -1.32 11.09 12.71
C ALA A 121 0.16 10.71 12.50
N ILE A 122 0.54 9.46 12.77
CA ILE A 122 1.89 8.97 12.52
C ILE A 122 2.04 8.64 11.03
N PRO A 123 3.06 9.18 10.33
CA PRO A 123 3.30 8.83 8.94
C PRO A 123 3.39 7.31 8.75
N GLN A 124 2.58 6.77 7.83
CA GLN A 124 2.42 5.32 7.65
C GLN A 124 3.76 4.60 7.42
N PHE A 125 4.68 5.20 6.65
CA PHE A 125 5.97 4.58 6.38
C PHE A 125 6.81 4.41 7.66
N VAL A 126 6.73 5.36 8.63
CA VAL A 126 7.43 5.26 9.93
C VAL A 126 6.86 4.08 10.71
N SER A 127 5.53 3.96 10.80
CA SER A 127 4.86 2.84 11.45
C SER A 127 5.27 1.50 10.83
N LEU A 128 5.35 1.41 9.51
CA LEU A 128 5.78 0.20 8.80
C LEU A 128 7.25 -0.16 9.06
N LEU A 129 8.15 0.83 9.15
CA LEU A 129 9.55 0.59 9.51
C LEU A 129 9.69 0.06 10.94
N ILE A 130 8.93 0.62 11.89
CA ILE A 130 8.91 0.14 13.27
C ILE A 130 8.41 -1.31 13.32
N VAL A 131 7.28 -1.62 12.68
CA VAL A 131 6.73 -2.97 12.63
C VAL A 131 7.71 -3.94 11.99
N ARG A 132 8.36 -3.55 10.89
CA ARG A 132 9.41 -4.36 10.25
C ARG A 132 10.55 -4.68 11.21
N SER A 133 11.01 -3.69 11.98
CA SER A 133 12.06 -3.88 12.98
C SER A 133 11.60 -4.78 14.13
N MET A 134 10.37 -4.60 14.61
CA MET A 134 9.79 -5.42 15.68
C MET A 134 9.63 -6.90 15.30
N LEU A 135 9.25 -7.16 14.04
CA LEU A 135 8.99 -8.51 13.50
C LEU A 135 10.21 -9.13 12.81
N ALA A 136 11.38 -8.48 12.85
CA ALA A 136 12.63 -9.07 12.36
C ALA A 136 12.96 -10.38 13.12
N GLN A 137 13.85 -11.20 12.59
CA GLN A 137 14.24 -12.46 13.24
C GLN A 137 14.78 -12.25 14.66
N ASP A 138 15.54 -11.17 14.87
CA ASP A 138 16.07 -10.76 16.17
C ASP A 138 15.26 -9.60 16.76
N GLY A 139 14.08 -9.35 16.23
CA GLY A 139 13.18 -8.30 16.68
C GLY A 139 12.55 -8.59 18.03
N ILE A 140 12.07 -7.52 18.69
CA ILE A 140 11.53 -7.58 20.06
C ILE A 140 10.42 -8.63 20.22
N VAL A 141 9.58 -8.84 19.20
CA VAL A 141 8.49 -9.82 19.26
C VAL A 141 9.04 -11.23 19.42
N ASN A 142 10.00 -11.63 18.61
CA ASN A 142 10.65 -12.94 18.71
C ASN A 142 11.43 -13.09 20.03
N VAL A 143 12.09 -12.04 20.50
CA VAL A 143 12.81 -12.05 21.78
C VAL A 143 11.87 -12.26 22.94
N VAL A 144 10.76 -11.53 23.01
CA VAL A 144 9.76 -11.66 24.07
C VAL A 144 9.12 -13.05 24.06
N LEU A 145 8.75 -13.57 22.89
CA LEU A 145 8.13 -14.90 22.76
C LEU A 145 9.09 -16.02 23.19
N LYS A 146 10.38 -15.91 22.87
CA LYS A 146 11.42 -16.86 23.33
C LYS A 146 11.62 -16.80 24.84
N ASN A 147 11.74 -15.59 25.39
CA ASN A 147 11.95 -15.40 26.83
C ASN A 147 10.74 -15.87 27.65
N ALA A 148 9.52 -15.76 27.08
CA ALA A 148 8.31 -16.31 27.69
C ALA A 148 8.19 -17.84 27.55
N GLY A 149 9.10 -18.48 26.82
CA GLY A 149 9.06 -19.93 26.59
C GLY A 149 7.97 -20.40 25.61
N TRP A 150 7.32 -19.48 24.90
CA TRP A 150 6.25 -19.80 23.95
C TRP A 150 6.77 -20.35 22.62
N ILE A 151 7.97 -19.97 22.23
CA ILE A 151 8.65 -20.47 21.04
C ILE A 151 10.11 -20.80 21.33
N THR A 152 10.64 -21.80 20.64
CA THR A 152 12.05 -22.19 20.73
C THR A 152 12.89 -21.57 19.62
N LYS A 153 12.28 -21.34 18.44
CA LYS A 153 12.92 -20.72 17.27
C LYS A 153 12.18 -19.44 16.87
N SER A 154 12.90 -18.47 16.31
CA SER A 154 12.29 -17.24 15.78
C SER A 154 11.24 -17.55 14.74
N LEU A 155 10.08 -16.90 14.83
CA LEU A 155 9.04 -16.95 13.82
C LEU A 155 9.54 -16.23 12.55
N PRO A 156 9.40 -16.86 11.37
CA PRO A 156 9.95 -16.36 10.11
C PRO A 156 8.97 -15.38 9.43
N PHE A 157 8.60 -14.29 10.10
CA PHE A 157 7.60 -13.33 9.65
C PHE A 157 7.82 -12.81 8.21
N PHE A 158 9.09 -12.65 7.77
CA PHE A 158 9.43 -12.14 6.44
C PHE A 158 10.28 -13.09 5.61
N THR A 159 10.78 -14.18 6.19
CA THR A 159 11.68 -15.12 5.51
C THR A 159 10.96 -16.34 4.95
N ASN A 160 9.71 -16.56 5.30
CA ASN A 160 8.85 -17.59 4.75
C ASN A 160 7.65 -16.96 4.03
N ALA A 161 7.35 -17.41 2.81
CA ALA A 161 6.30 -16.81 1.98
C ALA A 161 4.90 -16.82 2.65
N THR A 162 4.53 -17.93 3.31
CA THR A 162 3.23 -18.02 4.00
C THR A 162 3.16 -17.08 5.19
N TRP A 163 4.20 -17.05 6.02
CA TRP A 163 4.29 -16.14 7.16
C TRP A 163 4.29 -14.68 6.71
N ALA A 164 5.02 -14.34 5.64
CA ALA A 164 5.06 -12.99 5.09
C ALA A 164 3.67 -12.54 4.62
N ARG A 165 2.93 -13.42 3.93
CA ARG A 165 1.56 -13.15 3.47
C ARG A 165 0.60 -12.87 4.63
N ILE A 166 0.63 -13.71 5.68
CA ILE A 166 -0.18 -13.52 6.89
C ILE A 166 0.22 -12.22 7.60
N THR A 167 1.52 -11.98 7.76
CA THR A 167 2.05 -10.77 8.40
C THR A 167 1.59 -9.51 7.69
N VAL A 168 1.65 -9.46 6.36
CA VAL A 168 1.20 -8.31 5.57
C VAL A 168 -0.30 -8.05 5.77
N ILE A 169 -1.13 -9.10 5.80
CA ILE A 169 -2.57 -8.95 6.06
C ILE A 169 -2.81 -8.39 7.47
N VAL A 170 -2.17 -8.95 8.50
CA VAL A 170 -2.33 -8.51 9.89
C VAL A 170 -1.86 -7.06 10.08
N VAL A 171 -0.71 -6.70 9.52
CA VAL A 171 -0.19 -5.32 9.58
C VAL A 171 -1.12 -4.36 8.83
N ASN A 172 -1.66 -4.77 7.68
CA ASN A 172 -2.63 -3.97 6.94
C ASN A 172 -3.91 -3.73 7.75
N LEU A 173 -4.42 -4.73 8.46
CA LEU A 173 -5.58 -4.58 9.35
C LEU A 173 -5.28 -3.57 10.47
N TRP A 174 -4.14 -3.68 11.11
CA TRP A 174 -3.76 -2.76 12.17
C TRP A 174 -3.71 -1.29 11.71
N ILE A 175 -3.22 -1.04 10.49
CA ILE A 175 -3.17 0.30 9.91
C ILE A 175 -4.54 0.72 9.37
N GLY A 176 -5.27 -0.18 8.72
CA GLY A 176 -6.50 0.13 7.98
C GLY A 176 -7.73 0.37 8.85
N ILE A 177 -7.83 -0.31 10.01
CA ILE A 177 -8.97 -0.17 10.93
C ILE A 177 -9.18 1.29 11.37
N PRO A 178 -8.16 2.06 11.82
CA PRO A 178 -8.32 3.46 12.18
C PRO A 178 -8.85 4.33 11.03
N TYR A 179 -8.40 4.11 9.80
CA TYR A 179 -8.92 4.84 8.62
C TYR A 179 -10.38 4.53 8.37
N THR A 180 -10.77 3.25 8.41
CA THR A 180 -12.16 2.84 8.24
C THR A 180 -13.04 3.42 9.35
N LEU A 181 -12.57 3.42 10.58
CA LEU A 181 -13.26 4.02 11.71
C LEU A 181 -13.50 5.53 11.50
N SER A 182 -12.52 6.26 10.96
CA SER A 182 -12.65 7.70 10.69
C SER A 182 -13.72 7.98 9.64
N LEU A 183 -13.86 7.13 8.63
CA LEU A 183 -14.87 7.25 7.58
C LEU A 183 -16.30 6.97 8.07
N ILE A 184 -16.47 6.08 9.05
CA ILE A 184 -17.80 5.71 9.57
C ILE A 184 -18.32 6.76 10.56
N HIS A 185 -17.43 7.60 11.10
CA HIS A 185 -17.76 8.59 12.16
C HIS A 185 -17.85 10.04 11.66
N ILE A 186 -17.78 10.24 10.36
CA ILE A 186 -18.17 11.51 9.77
C ILE A 186 -19.66 11.54 9.59
#